data_1546bf128efe0ec316aae0217c3bdfe5
#
_entry.id   1546bf128efe0ec316aae0217c3bdfe5
#
_cell.length_a   1.000
_cell.length_b   1.000
_cell.length_c   1.000
_cell.angle_alpha   90.00
_cell.angle_beta   90.00
_cell.angle_gamma   90.00
#
_symmetry.space_group_name_H-M   'P 1'
#
loop_
_entity.id
_entity.type
_entity.pdbx_description
1 polymer ?
#
loop_
_entity_poly.entity_id
_entity_poly.type
_entity_poly.pdbx_seq_one_letter_code
_entity_poly.pdbx_strand_id
1 'polypeptide(L)'
;MVYLIHFQTKLHHAQHYIGFVASDLMQRIELHRANRGAKLLAALNNNGINWQVVRVWLNGDRTLECRLKNYKKSRCFCPLCTGKA
;
A
#
# COMPACT_ATOMS: atom_id res chain seq x y z
N MET A 1 4.49 -11.94 1.13
CA MET A 1 5.17 -10.65 1.33
C MET A 1 4.18 -9.55 1.69
N VAL A 2 4.66 -8.55 2.40
CA VAL A 2 3.87 -7.36 2.75
C VAL A 2 4.35 -6.21 1.89
N TYR A 3 3.45 -5.34 1.47
CA TYR A 3 3.80 -4.19 0.62
C TYR A 3 3.13 -2.93 1.14
N LEU A 4 3.79 -1.80 0.90
CA LEU A 4 3.31 -0.47 1.28
C LEU A 4 3.10 0.35 0.01
N ILE A 5 1.90 0.91 -0.12
CA ILE A 5 1.54 1.79 -1.23
C ILE A 5 1.46 3.21 -0.71
N HIS A 6 2.05 4.15 -1.46
CA HIS A 6 1.97 5.58 -1.19
C HIS A 6 1.04 6.25 -2.21
N PHE A 7 0.10 7.05 -1.71
CA PHE A 7 -0.81 7.82 -2.57
C PHE A 7 -0.22 9.20 -2.83
N GLN A 8 -0.26 9.63 -4.08
CA GLN A 8 0.23 10.94 -4.45
C GLN A 8 -0.55 12.05 -3.74
N THR A 9 -1.84 11.86 -3.54
CA THR A 9 -2.73 12.78 -2.84
C THR A 9 -3.53 12.01 -1.80
N LYS A 10 -3.78 12.62 -0.65
CA LYS A 10 -4.57 11.98 0.41
C LYS A 10 -6.03 11.78 -0.04
N LEU A 11 -6.61 10.67 0.36
CA LEU A 11 -8.03 10.38 0.20
C LEU A 11 -8.60 10.13 1.59
N HIS A 12 -9.52 10.99 2.04
CA HIS A 12 -10.14 10.89 3.37
C HIS A 12 -9.12 10.72 4.50
N HIS A 13 -8.04 11.52 4.46
CA HIS A 13 -6.91 11.48 5.38
C HIS A 13 -5.98 10.28 5.22
N ALA A 14 -6.30 9.33 4.36
CA ALA A 14 -5.41 8.19 4.07
C ALA A 14 -4.41 8.58 2.99
N GLN A 15 -3.15 8.23 3.21
CA GLN A 15 -2.07 8.45 2.23
C GLN A 15 -1.28 7.16 1.96
N HIS A 16 -1.57 6.09 2.68
CA HIS A 16 -0.86 4.83 2.54
C HIS A 16 -1.81 3.65 2.65
N TYR A 17 -1.41 2.55 2.04
CA TYR A 17 -2.09 1.27 2.14
C TYR A 17 -1.06 0.19 2.38
N ILE A 18 -1.30 -0.65 3.38
CA ILE A 18 -0.47 -1.81 3.67
C ILE A 18 -1.24 -3.06 3.30
N GLY A 19 -0.66 -3.90 2.47
CA GLY A 19 -1.31 -5.13 2.03
C GLY A 19 -0.41 -6.34 2.17
N PHE A 20 -1.02 -7.51 2.05
CA PHE A 20 -0.33 -8.79 2.05
C PHE A 20 -0.68 -9.57 0.79
N VAL A 21 0.33 -10.24 0.23
CA VAL A 21 0.12 -11.17 -0.88
C VAL A 21 0.98 -12.42 -0.65
N ALA A 22 0.39 -13.59 -0.89
CA ALA A 22 1.07 -14.85 -0.63
C ALA A 22 2.13 -15.18 -1.66
N SER A 23 1.94 -14.74 -2.90
CA SER A 23 2.83 -15.16 -3.99
C SER A 23 3.19 -14.02 -4.94
N ASP A 24 2.32 -13.68 -5.88
CA ASP A 24 2.65 -12.79 -7.00
C ASP A 24 2.21 -11.36 -6.72
N LEU A 25 3.17 -10.49 -6.34
CA LEU A 25 2.90 -9.09 -6.09
C LEU A 25 2.46 -8.35 -7.35
N MET A 26 3.09 -8.64 -8.49
CA MET A 26 2.75 -7.98 -9.76
C MET A 26 1.30 -8.25 -10.15
N GLN A 27 0.85 -9.48 -9.99
CA GLN A 27 -0.54 -9.83 -10.26
C GLN A 27 -1.48 -9.09 -9.32
N ARG A 28 -1.13 -8.97 -8.05
CA ARG A 28 -1.95 -8.23 -7.07
C ARG A 28 -2.04 -6.76 -7.44
N ILE A 29 -0.94 -6.16 -7.89
CA ILE A 29 -0.93 -4.76 -8.31
C ILE A 29 -1.81 -4.56 -9.54
N GLU A 30 -1.78 -5.49 -10.49
CA GLU A 30 -2.67 -5.43 -11.65
C GLU A 30 -4.15 -5.50 -11.24
N LEU A 31 -4.49 -6.34 -10.27
CA LEU A 31 -5.85 -6.41 -9.74
C LEU A 31 -6.26 -5.07 -9.11
N HIS A 32 -5.38 -4.44 -8.35
CA HIS A 32 -5.64 -3.12 -7.77
C HIS A 32 -5.89 -2.08 -8.84
N ARG A 33 -5.11 -2.07 -9.91
CA ARG A 33 -5.29 -1.13 -11.02
C ARG A 33 -6.57 -1.38 -11.79
N ALA A 34 -7.05 -2.62 -11.82
CA ALA A 34 -8.30 -2.99 -12.47
C ALA A 34 -9.53 -2.85 -11.57
N ASN A 35 -9.38 -2.23 -10.39
CA ASN A 35 -10.45 -2.06 -9.39
C ASN A 35 -10.98 -3.38 -8.83
N ARG A 36 -10.17 -4.44 -8.88
CA ARG A 36 -10.53 -5.77 -8.38
C ARG A 36 -9.79 -6.15 -7.11
N GLY A 37 -9.04 -5.23 -6.54
CA GLY A 37 -8.34 -5.43 -5.29
C GLY A 37 -9.06 -4.74 -4.14
N ALA A 38 -8.30 -4.02 -3.30
CA ALA A 38 -8.86 -3.32 -2.15
C ALA A 38 -9.79 -2.19 -2.57
N LYS A 39 -10.86 -1.99 -1.81
CA LYS A 39 -11.83 -0.93 -2.07
C LYS A 39 -11.20 0.45 -2.04
N LEU A 40 -10.24 0.67 -1.14
CA LEU A 40 -9.55 1.95 -1.03
C LEU A 40 -8.81 2.29 -2.32
N LEU A 41 -8.14 1.31 -2.93
CA LEU A 41 -7.40 1.53 -4.18
C LEU A 41 -8.35 1.75 -5.35
N ALA A 42 -9.50 1.09 -5.36
CA ALA A 42 -10.53 1.37 -6.36
C ALA A 42 -11.03 2.81 -6.25
N ALA A 43 -11.22 3.30 -5.02
CA ALA A 43 -11.62 4.70 -4.79
C ALA A 43 -10.54 5.67 -5.29
N LEU A 44 -9.26 5.36 -5.07
CA LEU A 44 -8.16 6.17 -5.60
C LEU A 44 -8.21 6.25 -7.12
N ASN A 45 -8.37 5.11 -7.78
CA ASN A 45 -8.46 5.07 -9.24
C ASN A 45 -9.65 5.88 -9.76
N ASN A 46 -10.79 5.77 -9.09
CA ASN A 46 -12.01 6.50 -9.48
C ASN A 46 -11.86 8.01 -9.28
N ASN A 47 -11.00 8.44 -8.35
CA ASN A 47 -10.73 9.86 -8.10
C ASN A 47 -9.51 10.38 -8.85
N GLY A 48 -8.90 9.56 -9.71
CA GLY A 48 -7.75 9.97 -10.49
C GLY A 48 -6.50 10.18 -9.66
N ILE A 49 -6.42 9.58 -8.48
CA ILE A 49 -5.27 9.69 -7.59
C ILE A 49 -4.26 8.60 -7.94
N ASN A 50 -3.04 8.99 -8.29
CA ASN A 50 -1.97 8.04 -8.58
C ASN A 50 -1.41 7.46 -7.29
N TRP A 51 -0.93 6.22 -7.37
CA TRP A 51 -0.33 5.52 -6.26
C TRP A 51 0.78 4.60 -6.76
N GLN A 52 1.71 4.26 -5.87
CA GLN A 52 2.82 3.38 -6.22
C GLN A 52 3.25 2.55 -5.01
N VAL A 53 3.81 1.38 -5.28
CA VAL A 53 4.43 0.56 -4.24
C VAL A 53 5.79 1.17 -3.92
N VAL A 54 6.02 1.52 -2.66
CA VAL A 54 7.25 2.20 -2.22
C VAL A 54 8.12 1.34 -1.33
N ARG A 55 7.56 0.27 -0.76
CA ARG A 55 8.33 -0.63 0.10
C ARG A 55 7.72 -2.03 0.07
N VAL A 56 8.59 -3.04 0.12
CA VAL A 56 8.17 -4.44 0.16
C VAL A 56 8.98 -5.16 1.24
N TRP A 57 8.30 -5.92 2.09
CA TRP A 57 8.92 -6.82 3.05
C TRP A 57 8.79 -8.24 2.49
N LEU A 58 9.87 -8.74 1.86
CA LEU A 58 9.83 -9.98 1.10
C LEU A 58 9.41 -11.19 1.94
N ASN A 59 9.87 -11.25 3.18
CA ASN A 59 9.53 -12.34 4.10
C ASN A 59 8.37 -11.97 5.03
N GLY A 60 7.66 -10.86 4.74
CA GLY A 60 6.54 -10.44 5.54
C GLY A 60 5.35 -11.38 5.43
N ASP A 61 4.68 -11.62 6.54
CA ASP A 61 3.48 -12.45 6.62
C ASP A 61 2.30 -11.61 7.13
N ARG A 62 1.16 -12.26 7.34
CA ARG A 62 -0.03 -11.57 7.84
C ARG A 62 0.18 -11.01 9.25
N THR A 63 1.04 -11.63 10.04
CA THR A 63 1.38 -11.13 11.38
C THR A 63 2.09 -9.77 11.25
N LEU A 64 3.03 -9.66 10.33
CA LEU A 64 3.72 -8.39 10.07
C LEU A 64 2.74 -7.35 9.53
N GLU A 65 1.86 -7.73 8.60
CA GLU A 65 0.85 -6.83 8.06
C GLU A 65 -0.01 -6.24 9.19
N CYS A 66 -0.53 -7.08 10.07
CA CYS A 66 -1.35 -6.64 11.20
C CYS A 66 -0.55 -5.74 12.14
N ARG A 67 0.71 -6.09 12.41
CA ARG A 67 1.59 -5.31 13.28
C ARG A 67 1.84 -3.92 12.72
N LEU A 68 2.14 -3.82 11.42
CA LEU A 68 2.38 -2.54 10.77
C LEU A 68 1.12 -1.67 10.75
N LYS A 69 -0.04 -2.27 10.53
CA LYS A 69 -1.32 -1.55 10.57
C LYS A 69 -1.62 -1.04 11.98
N ASN A 70 -1.32 -1.85 13.00
CA ASN A 70 -1.58 -1.48 14.39
C ASN A 70 -0.69 -0.33 14.88
N TYR A 71 0.51 -0.18 14.33
CA TYR A 71 1.38 0.95 14.68
C TYR A 71 0.80 2.28 14.21
N LYS A 72 -0.07 2.29 13.18
CA LYS A 72 -0.67 3.50 12.62
C LYS A 72 0.37 4.54 12.21
N LYS A 73 1.56 4.09 11.82
CA LYS A 73 2.70 4.93 11.47
C LYS A 73 3.22 4.62 10.07
N SER A 74 2.30 4.37 9.12
CA SER A 74 2.69 4.05 7.73
C SER A 74 3.63 5.10 7.15
N ARG A 75 3.46 6.36 7.54
CA ARG A 75 4.33 7.45 7.08
C ARG A 75 5.79 7.20 7.48
N CYS A 76 6.04 6.61 8.64
CA CYS A 76 7.40 6.31 9.11
C CYS A 76 8.06 5.20 8.30
N PHE A 77 7.27 4.33 7.67
CA PHE A 77 7.78 3.23 6.86
C PHE A 77 7.91 3.61 5.38
N CYS A 78 7.38 4.76 4.99
CA CYS A 78 7.37 5.21 3.60
C CYS A 78 8.63 6.00 3.28
N PRO A 79 9.47 5.53 2.34
CA PRO A 79 10.69 6.27 2.00
C PRO A 79 10.41 7.65 1.40
N LEU A 80 9.27 7.82 0.72
CA LEU A 80 8.90 9.12 0.15
C LEU A 80 8.54 10.12 1.24
N CYS A 81 7.84 9.68 2.30
CA CYS A 81 7.43 10.56 3.39
C CYS A 81 8.57 10.89 4.35
N THR A 82 9.54 9.99 4.50
CA THR A 82 10.70 10.20 5.38
C THR A 82 11.88 10.84 4.67
N GLY A 83 11.81 11.00 3.35
CA GLY A 83 12.91 11.53 2.56
C GLY A 83 14.07 10.55 2.39
N LYS A 84 13.90 9.29 2.73
CA LYS A 84 14.90 8.24 2.56
C LYS A 84 14.54 7.43 1.33
N ALA A 85 15.24 7.70 0.27
CA ALA A 85 15.04 6.97 -0.98
C ALA A 85 15.68 5.58 -0.92
#